data_a770c4836087c0cdb5437c29430b9fe6
#
_entry.id   a770c4836087c0cdb5437c29430b9fe6
#
_cell.length_a   1.000
_cell.length_b   1.000
_cell.length_c   1.000
_cell.angle_alpha   90.00
_cell.angle_beta   90.00
_cell.angle_gamma   90.00
#
_symmetry.space_group_name_H-M   'P 1'
#
loop_
_entity.id
_entity.type
_entity.pdbx_description
1 polymer ?
#
loop_
_entity_poly.entity_id
_entity_poly.type
_entity_poly.pdbx_seq_one_letter_code
_entity_poly.pdbx_strand_id
1 'polypeptide(L)'
;MRLSPLPRLIAAALAVLALSACGTQPQQVALGGTKAADTAQERGTVERPWGTVKTFPRLQKAEPPSAADVTFARDMIHHHRQAIELSQNVRGHDDVEARVSSAARFIIQDQKNEITTMRAWLQAWDNADDGHEHDPDMPGMLAQERVDEVAELATPAAEVAFLRAMIEHHEGAIAMSQEYLPVQTNAFVRSTATHIITEQTTEIRYMRDLLEQRCATDGPATCPAP
;
A
#
# COMPACT_ATOMS: atom_id res chain seq x y z
N MET A 1 33.66 7.16 70.33
CA MET A 1 34.77 8.00 70.82
C MET A 1 35.47 8.60 69.58
N ARG A 2 35.58 9.93 69.52
CA ARG A 2 36.33 10.79 68.58
C ARG A 2 35.52 11.08 67.26
N LEU A 3 34.77 12.16 67.15
CA LEU A 3 35.10 13.58 66.99
C LEU A 3 35.46 13.94 65.54
N SER A 4 34.50 14.72 64.98
CA SER A 4 34.56 15.52 63.75
C SER A 4 35.78 16.48 63.71
N PRO A 5 36.09 17.09 62.57
CA PRO A 5 35.47 18.39 62.27
C PRO A 5 35.13 18.74 60.79
N LEU A 6 34.08 19.51 60.64
CA LEU A 6 33.85 20.54 59.61
C LEU A 6 34.73 21.78 59.97
N PRO A 7 34.82 22.83 59.16
CA PRO A 7 34.33 23.22 57.82
C PRO A 7 35.38 23.93 56.95
N ARG A 8 35.07 24.24 55.70
CA ARG A 8 35.56 25.51 55.04
C ARG A 8 34.61 25.89 53.88
N LEU A 9 33.89 26.95 54.13
CA LEU A 9 33.23 27.80 53.13
C LEU A 9 34.27 28.45 52.22
N ILE A 10 34.08 28.33 50.91
CA ILE A 10 34.66 29.22 49.91
C ILE A 10 33.51 29.71 49.05
N ALA A 11 33.22 30.99 49.21
CA ALA A 11 32.34 31.75 48.32
C ALA A 11 33.05 31.98 46.98
N ALA A 12 32.41 31.68 45.89
CA ALA A 12 32.86 32.05 44.56
C ALA A 12 31.68 32.63 43.77
N ALA A 13 31.96 33.73 43.19
CA ALA A 13 31.10 34.73 42.58
C ALA A 13 30.17 34.21 41.48
N LEU A 14 28.95 34.76 41.51
CA LEU A 14 27.99 34.74 40.42
C LEU A 14 28.51 35.54 39.21
N ALA A 15 28.80 34.88 38.11
CA ALA A 15 28.85 35.52 36.79
C ALA A 15 27.55 35.19 36.07
N VAL A 16 26.68 36.19 35.95
CA VAL A 16 25.45 36.11 35.13
C VAL A 16 25.86 36.27 33.68
N LEU A 17 25.88 35.19 32.94
CA LEU A 17 25.93 35.18 31.48
C LEU A 17 24.48 35.13 30.97
N ALA A 18 24.01 36.27 30.45
CA ALA A 18 22.77 36.36 29.70
C ALA A 18 22.94 35.62 28.36
N LEU A 19 22.45 34.41 28.28
CA LEU A 19 22.24 33.70 27.01
C LEU A 19 20.88 34.13 26.46
N SER A 20 20.91 34.91 25.38
CA SER A 20 19.76 35.21 24.54
C SER A 20 19.20 33.88 23.99
N ALA A 21 18.09 33.41 24.55
CA ALA A 21 17.31 32.32 24.01
C ALA A 21 16.59 32.84 22.75
N CYS A 22 17.07 32.45 21.58
CA CYS A 22 16.26 32.44 20.37
C CYS A 22 15.13 31.43 20.58
N GLY A 23 13.97 31.92 21.00
CA GLY A 23 12.74 31.15 21.06
C GLY A 23 12.26 30.86 19.65
N THR A 24 12.43 29.64 19.21
CA THR A 24 11.63 29.11 18.08
C THR A 24 10.20 28.86 18.58
N GLN A 25 9.34 29.84 18.33
CA GLN A 25 7.88 29.62 18.47
C GLN A 25 7.42 28.53 17.50
N PRO A 26 6.54 27.63 17.93
CA PRO A 26 5.86 26.74 17.00
C PRO A 26 4.98 27.62 16.09
N GLN A 27 5.26 27.61 14.80
CA GLN A 27 4.41 28.23 13.79
C GLN A 27 3.05 27.54 13.84
N GLN A 28 2.06 28.27 14.34
CA GLN A 28 0.65 27.95 14.10
C GLN A 28 0.42 28.10 12.60
N VAL A 29 0.14 26.96 11.95
CA VAL A 29 -0.32 26.96 10.57
C VAL A 29 -1.71 27.58 10.56
N ALA A 30 -1.79 28.85 10.16
CA ALA A 30 -3.05 29.53 9.91
C ALA A 30 -3.76 28.82 8.76
N LEU A 31 -4.93 28.26 9.03
CA LEU A 31 -5.89 27.84 8.01
C LEU A 31 -6.52 29.09 7.38
N GLY A 32 -5.75 29.77 6.54
CA GLY A 32 -6.23 30.88 5.72
C GLY A 32 -6.70 30.33 4.38
N GLY A 33 -8.01 30.42 4.13
CA GLY A 33 -8.60 30.08 2.84
C GLY A 33 -8.03 30.97 1.73
N THR A 34 -7.32 30.37 0.81
CA THR A 34 -7.09 30.92 -0.53
C THR A 34 -7.58 29.87 -1.54
N LYS A 35 -8.33 30.37 -2.52
CA LYS A 35 -8.80 29.61 -3.71
C LYS A 35 -7.75 28.58 -4.12
N ALA A 36 -8.15 27.31 -4.17
CA ALA A 36 -7.34 26.24 -4.69
C ALA A 36 -6.96 26.55 -6.13
N ALA A 37 -5.76 27.05 -6.34
CA ALA A 37 -5.05 26.84 -7.58
C ALA A 37 -4.76 25.34 -7.62
N ASP A 38 -5.20 24.69 -8.66
CA ASP A 38 -4.94 23.32 -9.02
C ASP A 38 -3.41 23.14 -9.24
N THR A 39 -2.67 23.13 -8.15
CA THR A 39 -1.29 22.69 -8.18
C THR A 39 -1.35 21.18 -8.21
N ALA A 40 -1.23 20.60 -9.40
CA ALA A 40 -0.86 19.23 -9.61
C ALA A 40 0.38 18.97 -8.75
N GLN A 41 0.16 18.55 -7.51
CA GLN A 41 1.21 18.26 -6.55
C GLN A 41 2.01 17.10 -7.13
N GLU A 42 3.27 17.33 -7.45
CA GLU A 42 4.17 16.36 -8.06
C GLU A 42 4.04 15.03 -7.31
N ARG A 43 3.42 14.07 -8.01
CA ARG A 43 3.38 12.69 -7.53
C ARG A 43 4.80 12.19 -7.61
N GLY A 44 5.36 11.79 -6.49
CA GLY A 44 6.66 11.15 -6.44
C GLY A 44 6.64 9.88 -7.31
N THR A 45 7.81 9.38 -7.59
CA THR A 45 7.98 8.08 -8.24
C THR A 45 8.78 7.16 -7.32
N VAL A 46 8.63 5.86 -7.50
CA VAL A 46 9.39 4.82 -6.80
C VAL A 46 9.86 3.77 -7.80
N GLU A 47 11.02 3.16 -7.52
CA GLU A 47 11.54 2.07 -8.33
C GLU A 47 10.97 0.74 -7.87
N ARG A 48 10.53 -0.06 -8.84
CA ARG A 48 9.99 -1.42 -8.66
C ARG A 48 10.69 -2.38 -9.62
N PRO A 49 10.62 -3.71 -9.39
CA PRO A 49 11.16 -4.69 -10.34
C PRO A 49 10.61 -4.55 -11.75
N TRP A 50 9.43 -4.00 -11.90
CA TRP A 50 8.72 -3.76 -13.18
C TRP A 50 8.93 -2.36 -13.75
N GLY A 51 9.75 -1.51 -13.13
CA GLY A 51 10.09 -0.17 -13.60
C GLY A 51 9.72 0.94 -12.63
N THR A 52 9.92 2.18 -13.06
CA THR A 52 9.58 3.37 -12.29
C THR A 52 8.08 3.61 -12.34
N VAL A 53 7.44 3.69 -11.18
CA VAL A 53 6.00 3.87 -11.04
C VAL A 53 5.66 5.11 -10.21
N LYS A 54 4.45 5.64 -10.37
CA LYS A 54 3.96 6.76 -9.57
C LYS A 54 3.56 6.28 -8.17
N THR A 55 3.86 7.08 -7.15
CA THR A 55 3.38 6.82 -5.80
C THR A 55 1.87 6.91 -5.74
N PHE A 56 1.28 6.18 -4.78
CA PHE A 56 -0.15 6.22 -4.52
C PHE A 56 -0.63 7.65 -4.24
N PRO A 57 -1.83 8.03 -4.69
CA PRO A 57 -2.39 9.37 -4.45
C PRO A 57 -2.40 9.76 -2.97
N ARG A 58 -2.03 10.99 -2.69
CA ARG A 58 -2.14 11.51 -1.32
C ARG A 58 -3.59 11.76 -0.96
N LEU A 59 -3.92 11.51 0.31
CA LEU A 59 -5.22 11.80 0.87
C LEU A 59 -5.61 13.28 0.63
N GLN A 60 -6.77 13.49 0.00
CA GLN A 60 -7.35 14.82 -0.22
C GLN A 60 -8.79 14.82 0.30
N LYS A 61 -9.11 15.82 1.12
CA LYS A 61 -10.47 16.06 1.61
C LYS A 61 -11.02 17.29 0.87
N ALA A 62 -11.44 17.12 -0.39
CA ALA A 62 -11.89 18.24 -1.23
C ALA A 62 -13.42 18.28 -1.34
N GLU A 63 -14.07 17.16 -1.56
CA GLU A 63 -15.51 17.04 -1.80
C GLU A 63 -16.09 15.85 -1.03
N PRO A 64 -17.35 15.92 -0.56
CA PRO A 64 -18.01 14.80 0.07
C PRO A 64 -18.06 13.59 -0.86
N PRO A 65 -17.83 12.37 -0.35
CA PRO A 65 -17.93 11.17 -1.17
C PRO A 65 -19.39 10.82 -1.45
N SER A 66 -19.64 10.24 -2.62
CA SER A 66 -20.87 9.52 -2.91
C SER A 66 -20.86 8.13 -2.26
N ALA A 67 -22.00 7.46 -2.24
CA ALA A 67 -22.07 6.05 -1.82
C ALA A 67 -21.16 5.17 -2.68
N ALA A 68 -21.09 5.41 -4.00
CA ALA A 68 -20.22 4.66 -4.91
C ALA A 68 -18.72 4.83 -4.57
N ASP A 69 -18.29 6.04 -4.18
CA ASP A 69 -16.91 6.29 -3.75
C ASP A 69 -16.57 5.49 -2.50
N VAL A 70 -17.49 5.44 -1.53
CA VAL A 70 -17.32 4.70 -0.27
C VAL A 70 -17.28 3.18 -0.51
N THR A 71 -18.22 2.67 -1.31
CA THR A 71 -18.29 1.24 -1.68
C THR A 71 -17.00 0.82 -2.39
N PHE A 72 -16.58 1.55 -3.43
CA PHE A 72 -15.34 1.24 -4.14
C PHE A 72 -14.12 1.17 -3.21
N ALA A 73 -13.98 2.14 -2.29
CA ALA A 73 -12.84 2.15 -1.38
C ALA A 73 -12.87 0.97 -0.39
N ARG A 74 -14.05 0.57 0.10
CA ARG A 74 -14.22 -0.59 1.00
C ARG A 74 -13.93 -1.90 0.29
N ASP A 75 -14.52 -2.10 -0.88
CA ASP A 75 -14.34 -3.31 -1.69
C ASP A 75 -12.88 -3.46 -2.12
N MET A 76 -12.24 -2.39 -2.55
CA MET A 76 -10.84 -2.40 -2.94
C MET A 76 -9.90 -2.69 -1.76
N ILE A 77 -10.22 -2.24 -0.55
CA ILE A 77 -9.48 -2.62 0.67
C ILE A 77 -9.57 -4.13 0.91
N HIS A 78 -10.77 -4.71 0.73
CA HIS A 78 -10.96 -6.15 0.88
C HIS A 78 -10.19 -6.92 -0.19
N HIS A 79 -10.33 -6.52 -1.44
CA HIS A 79 -9.62 -7.08 -2.58
C HIS A 79 -8.10 -7.09 -2.35
N HIS A 80 -7.51 -5.99 -1.94
CA HIS A 80 -6.08 -5.87 -1.66
C HIS A 80 -5.58 -6.78 -0.52
N ARG A 81 -6.42 -7.09 0.47
CA ARG A 81 -6.05 -8.04 1.53
C ARG A 81 -5.74 -9.43 0.96
N GLN A 82 -6.50 -9.90 -0.03
CA GLN A 82 -6.25 -11.19 -0.65
C GLN A 82 -4.94 -11.20 -1.45
N ALA A 83 -4.60 -10.12 -2.17
CA ALA A 83 -3.30 -10.02 -2.84
C ALA A 83 -2.12 -10.08 -1.86
N ILE A 84 -2.28 -9.46 -0.68
CA ILE A 84 -1.27 -9.53 0.39
C ILE A 84 -1.13 -10.98 0.88
N GLU A 85 -2.24 -11.69 1.08
CA GLU A 85 -2.23 -13.09 1.51
C GLU A 85 -1.55 -14.00 0.48
N LEU A 86 -1.94 -13.93 -0.79
CA LEU A 86 -1.29 -14.63 -1.91
C LEU A 86 0.22 -14.39 -1.94
N SER A 87 0.62 -13.12 -1.78
CA SER A 87 2.03 -12.73 -1.79
C SER A 87 2.79 -13.24 -0.56
N GLN A 88 2.14 -13.32 0.60
CA GLN A 88 2.71 -13.92 1.81
C GLN A 88 2.88 -15.42 1.65
N ASN A 89 1.90 -16.11 1.06
CA ASN A 89 1.92 -17.55 0.83
C ASN A 89 3.12 -17.95 -0.04
N VAL A 90 3.31 -17.33 -1.22
CA VAL A 90 4.45 -17.66 -2.08
C VAL A 90 5.79 -17.34 -1.39
N ARG A 91 5.87 -16.27 -0.62
CA ARG A 91 7.10 -15.90 0.11
C ARG A 91 7.39 -16.75 1.34
N GLY A 92 6.44 -17.57 1.76
CA GLY A 92 6.62 -18.57 2.82
C GLY A 92 7.43 -19.78 2.40
N HIS A 93 7.62 -20.01 1.10
CA HIS A 93 8.39 -21.13 0.59
C HIS A 93 9.89 -20.88 0.61
N ASP A 94 10.66 -21.95 0.76
CA ASP A 94 12.10 -21.95 0.54
C ASP A 94 12.40 -21.92 -0.98
N ASP A 95 13.53 -21.36 -1.37
CA ASP A 95 14.07 -21.36 -2.74
C ASP A 95 13.19 -20.69 -3.80
N VAL A 96 12.32 -19.73 -3.40
CA VAL A 96 11.55 -18.90 -4.35
C VAL A 96 12.51 -18.08 -5.22
N GLU A 97 12.27 -18.07 -6.52
CA GLU A 97 13.04 -17.27 -7.48
C GLU A 97 13.06 -15.80 -7.07
N ALA A 98 14.24 -15.18 -7.09
CA ALA A 98 14.48 -13.87 -6.51
C ALA A 98 13.55 -12.77 -7.06
N ARG A 99 13.20 -12.81 -8.36
CA ARG A 99 12.30 -11.83 -8.97
C ARG A 99 10.86 -12.06 -8.59
N VAL A 100 10.41 -13.33 -8.43
CA VAL A 100 9.07 -13.67 -7.92
C VAL A 100 8.94 -13.21 -6.47
N SER A 101 9.91 -13.55 -5.63
CA SER A 101 9.96 -13.09 -4.23
C SER A 101 10.00 -11.56 -4.11
N SER A 102 10.72 -10.89 -5.01
CA SER A 102 10.78 -9.43 -5.05
C SER A 102 9.45 -8.81 -5.49
N ALA A 103 8.79 -9.37 -6.51
CA ALA A 103 7.46 -8.93 -6.93
C ALA A 103 6.46 -9.04 -5.79
N ALA A 104 6.35 -10.21 -5.17
CA ALA A 104 5.46 -10.44 -4.04
C ALA A 104 5.74 -9.48 -2.87
N ARG A 105 7.01 -9.20 -2.56
CA ARG A 105 7.39 -8.23 -1.52
C ARG A 105 6.91 -6.82 -1.83
N PHE A 106 7.05 -6.35 -3.06
CA PHE A 106 6.62 -5.01 -3.44
C PHE A 106 5.11 -4.91 -3.51
N ILE A 107 4.40 -5.94 -4.02
CA ILE A 107 2.93 -6.02 -3.98
C ILE A 107 2.43 -5.89 -2.53
N ILE A 108 3.01 -6.64 -1.58
CA ILE A 108 2.65 -6.50 -0.16
C ILE A 108 2.83 -5.06 0.33
N GLN A 109 3.96 -4.44 0.00
CA GLN A 109 4.28 -3.09 0.48
C GLN A 109 3.31 -2.06 -0.10
N ASP A 110 3.09 -2.09 -1.40
CA ASP A 110 2.28 -1.11 -2.10
C ASP A 110 0.80 -1.25 -1.72
N GLN A 111 0.25 -2.46 -1.72
CA GLN A 111 -1.14 -2.68 -1.33
C GLN A 111 -1.41 -2.41 0.15
N LYS A 112 -0.45 -2.63 1.06
CA LYS A 112 -0.58 -2.16 2.45
C LYS A 112 -0.66 -0.63 2.56
N ASN A 113 0.13 0.08 1.77
CA ASN A 113 0.10 1.54 1.74
C ASN A 113 -1.24 2.06 1.19
N GLU A 114 -1.75 1.42 0.14
CA GLU A 114 -3.04 1.73 -0.47
C GLU A 114 -4.20 1.50 0.51
N ILE A 115 -4.25 0.34 1.16
CA ILE A 115 -5.22 0.04 2.23
C ILE A 115 -5.16 1.12 3.32
N THR A 116 -3.96 1.46 3.79
CA THR A 116 -3.78 2.44 4.86
C THR A 116 -4.33 3.80 4.44
N THR A 117 -4.07 4.21 3.21
CA THR A 117 -4.50 5.52 2.69
C THR A 117 -6.02 5.54 2.44
N MET A 118 -6.60 4.48 1.87
CA MET A 118 -8.05 4.37 1.69
C MET A 118 -8.80 4.34 3.03
N ARG A 119 -8.28 3.62 4.02
CA ARG A 119 -8.86 3.62 5.38
C ARG A 119 -8.82 5.00 6.03
N ALA A 120 -7.70 5.70 5.92
CA ALA A 120 -7.58 7.06 6.45
C ALA A 120 -8.55 8.02 5.75
N TRP A 121 -8.78 7.84 4.44
CA TRP A 121 -9.78 8.62 3.70
C TRP A 121 -11.20 8.30 4.15
N LEU A 122 -11.57 7.01 4.27
CA LEU A 122 -12.88 6.59 4.78
C LEU A 122 -13.12 7.17 6.18
N GLN A 123 -12.14 7.07 7.07
CA GLN A 123 -12.21 7.61 8.42
C GLN A 123 -12.39 9.13 8.43
N ALA A 124 -11.72 9.86 7.52
CA ALA A 124 -11.85 11.31 7.43
C ALA A 124 -13.27 11.78 7.00
N TRP A 125 -14.08 10.88 6.47
CA TRP A 125 -15.47 11.11 6.08
C TRP A 125 -16.49 10.38 6.94
N ASP A 126 -16.09 9.89 8.13
CA ASP A 126 -16.93 9.12 9.06
C ASP A 126 -17.54 7.85 8.43
N ASN A 127 -16.84 7.27 7.46
CA ASN A 127 -17.20 6.04 6.75
C ASN A 127 -16.19 4.93 7.03
N ALA A 128 -15.73 4.76 8.26
CA ALA A 128 -14.81 3.71 8.62
C ALA A 128 -15.32 2.33 8.13
N ASP A 129 -14.37 1.44 7.85
CA ASP A 129 -14.67 0.03 7.50
C ASP A 129 -15.11 -0.69 8.78
N ASP A 130 -16.43 -0.72 9.02
CA ASP A 130 -17.11 -1.21 10.22
C ASP A 130 -17.76 -2.59 10.04
N GLY A 131 -17.22 -3.42 9.16
CA GLY A 131 -17.75 -4.76 8.85
C GLY A 131 -18.75 -4.77 7.68
N HIS A 132 -18.55 -3.88 6.73
CA HIS A 132 -19.26 -3.91 5.44
C HIS A 132 -19.19 -5.32 4.83
N GLU A 133 -20.36 -5.89 4.47
CA GLU A 133 -20.41 -7.12 3.69
C GLU A 133 -19.90 -6.84 2.27
N HIS A 134 -18.88 -7.59 1.88
CA HIS A 134 -18.31 -7.52 0.54
C HIS A 134 -19.01 -8.51 -0.35
N ASP A 135 -19.17 -8.15 -1.63
CA ASP A 135 -19.64 -9.07 -2.64
C ASP A 135 -18.59 -10.18 -2.83
N PRO A 136 -18.92 -11.46 -2.56
CA PRO A 136 -17.98 -12.55 -2.76
C PRO A 136 -17.64 -12.76 -4.25
N ASP A 137 -18.49 -12.26 -5.15
CA ASP A 137 -18.35 -12.37 -6.60
C ASP A 137 -17.64 -11.14 -7.22
N MET A 138 -16.94 -10.31 -6.41
CA MET A 138 -16.15 -9.20 -6.96
C MET A 138 -15.15 -9.69 -8.01
N PRO A 139 -15.01 -8.96 -9.15
CA PRO A 139 -14.07 -9.33 -10.19
C PRO A 139 -12.66 -9.59 -9.66
N GLY A 140 -12.07 -10.72 -9.98
CA GLY A 140 -10.72 -11.11 -9.59
C GLY A 140 -10.56 -11.63 -8.16
N MET A 141 -11.61 -11.63 -7.34
CA MET A 141 -11.57 -12.35 -6.07
C MET A 141 -11.49 -13.84 -6.31
N LEU A 142 -10.54 -14.48 -5.68
CA LEU A 142 -10.29 -15.91 -5.82
C LEU A 142 -10.96 -16.69 -4.69
N ALA A 143 -11.42 -17.91 -5.00
CA ALA A 143 -11.82 -18.84 -3.97
C ALA A 143 -10.65 -19.14 -3.02
N GLN A 144 -10.96 -19.33 -1.72
CA GLN A 144 -9.93 -19.51 -0.69
C GLN A 144 -9.03 -20.72 -0.99
N GLU A 145 -9.58 -21.78 -1.59
CA GLU A 145 -8.83 -22.97 -1.99
C GLU A 145 -7.69 -22.64 -2.98
N ARG A 146 -7.89 -21.67 -3.87
CA ARG A 146 -6.85 -21.22 -4.80
C ARG A 146 -5.77 -20.37 -4.12
N VAL A 147 -6.15 -19.65 -3.07
CA VAL A 147 -5.21 -18.89 -2.23
C VAL A 147 -4.36 -19.84 -1.39
N ASP A 148 -5.00 -20.88 -0.83
CA ASP A 148 -4.34 -21.90 -0.01
C ASP A 148 -3.43 -22.79 -0.86
N GLU A 149 -3.80 -23.10 -2.11
CA GLU A 149 -2.98 -23.86 -3.06
C GLU A 149 -1.58 -23.24 -3.20
N VAL A 150 -1.45 -21.94 -3.21
CA VAL A 150 -0.13 -21.25 -3.28
C VAL A 150 0.73 -21.57 -2.06
N ALA A 151 0.14 -21.77 -0.88
CA ALA A 151 0.87 -22.16 0.33
C ALA A 151 1.22 -23.65 0.39
N GLU A 152 0.42 -24.51 -0.25
CA GLU A 152 0.52 -25.96 -0.15
C GLU A 152 1.41 -26.61 -1.22
N LEU A 153 1.52 -26.01 -2.40
CA LEU A 153 2.32 -26.52 -3.50
C LEU A 153 3.82 -26.38 -3.18
N ALA A 154 4.63 -27.29 -3.69
CA ALA A 154 6.07 -27.14 -3.65
C ALA A 154 6.57 -26.13 -4.69
N THR A 155 7.66 -25.44 -4.38
CA THR A 155 8.42 -24.66 -5.38
C THR A 155 9.00 -25.60 -6.44
N PRO A 156 8.85 -25.32 -7.77
CA PRO A 156 8.41 -24.07 -8.40
C PRO A 156 6.91 -23.99 -8.73
N ALA A 157 6.11 -25.01 -8.46
CA ALA A 157 4.67 -25.00 -8.79
C ALA A 157 3.92 -23.90 -8.04
N ALA A 158 4.28 -23.64 -6.78
CA ALA A 158 3.73 -22.52 -5.99
C ALA A 158 3.94 -21.16 -6.65
N GLU A 159 5.09 -20.94 -7.28
CA GLU A 159 5.39 -19.69 -8.00
C GLU A 159 4.50 -19.52 -9.22
N VAL A 160 4.26 -20.60 -9.98
CA VAL A 160 3.37 -20.56 -11.15
C VAL A 160 1.92 -20.33 -10.71
N ALA A 161 1.48 -20.99 -9.65
CA ALA A 161 0.14 -20.79 -9.07
C ALA A 161 -0.03 -19.33 -8.60
N PHE A 162 0.95 -18.78 -7.87
CA PHE A 162 0.98 -17.39 -7.44
C PHE A 162 0.89 -16.42 -8.62
N LEU A 163 1.75 -16.57 -9.62
CA LEU A 163 1.78 -15.66 -10.77
C LEU A 163 0.45 -15.65 -11.52
N ARG A 164 -0.15 -16.83 -11.77
CA ARG A 164 -1.45 -16.94 -12.43
C ARG A 164 -2.57 -16.34 -11.59
N ALA A 165 -2.62 -16.69 -10.32
CA ALA A 165 -3.61 -16.17 -9.37
C ALA A 165 -3.54 -14.65 -9.24
N MET A 166 -2.33 -14.09 -9.10
CA MET A 166 -2.14 -12.65 -8.96
C MET A 166 -2.44 -11.88 -10.25
N ILE A 167 -2.16 -12.44 -11.42
CA ILE A 167 -2.54 -11.83 -12.71
C ILE A 167 -4.07 -11.71 -12.80
N GLU A 168 -4.81 -12.80 -12.53
CA GLU A 168 -6.28 -12.82 -12.54
C GLU A 168 -6.86 -11.83 -11.51
N HIS A 169 -6.32 -11.83 -10.31
CA HIS A 169 -6.69 -10.91 -9.24
C HIS A 169 -6.51 -9.43 -9.66
N HIS A 170 -5.38 -9.09 -10.25
CA HIS A 170 -5.10 -7.73 -10.74
C HIS A 170 -5.99 -7.32 -11.91
N GLU A 171 -6.29 -8.24 -12.82
CA GLU A 171 -7.26 -7.98 -13.90
C GLU A 171 -8.62 -7.62 -13.34
N GLY A 172 -9.05 -8.26 -12.25
CA GLY A 172 -10.27 -7.93 -11.53
C GLY A 172 -10.25 -6.53 -10.90
N ALA A 173 -9.18 -6.16 -10.20
CA ALA A 173 -9.05 -4.81 -9.63
C ALA A 173 -9.09 -3.72 -10.71
N ILE A 174 -8.49 -3.98 -11.88
CA ILE A 174 -8.55 -3.08 -13.04
C ILE A 174 -9.99 -2.97 -13.53
N ALA A 175 -10.72 -4.08 -13.66
CA ALA A 175 -12.13 -4.09 -14.10
C ALA A 175 -13.00 -3.29 -13.13
N MET A 176 -12.90 -3.53 -11.82
CA MET A 176 -13.59 -2.76 -10.77
C MET A 176 -13.31 -1.26 -10.89
N SER A 177 -12.03 -0.91 -11.08
CA SER A 177 -11.61 0.49 -11.21
C SER A 177 -12.16 1.16 -12.46
N GLN A 178 -12.22 0.44 -13.58
CA GLN A 178 -12.79 0.93 -14.85
C GLN A 178 -14.30 1.10 -14.77
N GLU A 179 -15.01 0.20 -14.11
CA GLU A 179 -16.45 0.30 -13.89
C GLU A 179 -16.80 1.47 -12.97
N TYR A 180 -15.99 1.72 -11.95
CA TYR A 180 -16.20 2.80 -11.01
C TYR A 180 -15.95 4.20 -11.63
N LEU A 181 -14.94 4.38 -12.48
CA LEU A 181 -14.51 5.69 -12.99
C LEU A 181 -15.65 6.55 -13.59
N PRO A 182 -16.65 6.03 -14.31
CA PRO A 182 -17.75 6.81 -14.86
C PRO A 182 -18.71 7.39 -13.79
N VAL A 183 -18.80 6.77 -12.61
CA VAL A 183 -19.77 7.11 -11.56
C VAL A 183 -19.16 7.84 -10.36
N GLN A 184 -17.84 7.98 -10.34
CA GLN A 184 -17.11 8.61 -9.25
C GLN A 184 -17.37 10.11 -9.13
N THR A 185 -17.36 10.62 -7.91
CA THR A 185 -17.52 12.06 -7.62
C THR A 185 -16.34 12.63 -6.86
N ASN A 186 -15.65 11.82 -6.05
CA ASN A 186 -14.55 12.28 -5.23
C ASN A 186 -13.20 12.20 -5.96
N ALA A 187 -12.47 13.31 -5.99
CA ALA A 187 -11.18 13.42 -6.69
C ALA A 187 -10.10 12.46 -6.17
N PHE A 188 -10.07 12.19 -4.86
CA PHE A 188 -9.13 11.23 -4.28
C PHE A 188 -9.42 9.82 -4.79
N VAL A 189 -10.67 9.35 -4.72
CA VAL A 189 -11.06 8.00 -5.14
C VAL A 189 -10.87 7.81 -6.65
N ARG A 190 -11.16 8.83 -7.46
CA ARG A 190 -10.84 8.85 -8.90
C ARG A 190 -9.35 8.64 -9.13
N SER A 191 -8.53 9.39 -8.40
CA SER A 191 -7.08 9.30 -8.53
C SER A 191 -6.55 7.92 -8.10
N THR A 192 -7.18 7.32 -7.07
CA THR A 192 -6.89 5.97 -6.60
C THR A 192 -7.22 4.92 -7.67
N ALA A 193 -8.42 4.95 -8.23
CA ALA A 193 -8.81 4.01 -9.31
C ALA A 193 -7.90 4.13 -10.53
N THR A 194 -7.54 5.36 -10.93
CA THR A 194 -6.61 5.59 -12.05
C THR A 194 -5.21 5.07 -11.75
N HIS A 195 -4.75 5.21 -10.49
CA HIS A 195 -3.47 4.69 -10.05
C HIS A 195 -3.45 3.15 -10.12
N ILE A 196 -4.48 2.49 -9.56
CA ILE A 196 -4.63 1.02 -9.56
C ILE A 196 -4.57 0.49 -10.99
N ILE A 197 -5.32 1.07 -11.93
CA ILE A 197 -5.29 0.65 -13.34
C ILE A 197 -3.86 0.73 -13.91
N THR A 198 -3.15 1.81 -13.64
CA THR A 198 -1.82 2.05 -14.22
C THR A 198 -0.78 1.12 -13.62
N GLU A 199 -0.76 1.02 -12.30
CA GLU A 199 0.20 0.21 -11.54
C GLU A 199 0.01 -1.27 -11.84
N GLN A 200 -1.20 -1.78 -11.63
CA GLN A 200 -1.47 -3.21 -11.79
C GLN A 200 -1.38 -3.68 -13.24
N THR A 201 -1.65 -2.81 -14.23
CA THR A 201 -1.34 -3.13 -15.64
C THR A 201 0.16 -3.37 -15.85
N THR A 202 1.01 -2.63 -15.15
CA THR A 202 2.47 -2.79 -15.26
C THR A 202 2.94 -4.04 -14.54
N GLU A 203 2.37 -4.33 -13.37
CA GLU A 203 2.63 -5.55 -12.60
C GLU A 203 2.20 -6.81 -13.36
N ILE A 204 1.02 -6.81 -13.99
CA ILE A 204 0.55 -7.92 -14.83
C ILE A 204 1.55 -8.22 -15.96
N ARG A 205 2.05 -7.21 -16.65
CA ARG A 205 3.05 -7.42 -17.70
C ARG A 205 4.31 -8.09 -17.15
N TYR A 206 4.83 -7.57 -16.04
CA TYR A 206 6.00 -8.13 -15.40
C TYR A 206 5.77 -9.57 -14.94
N MET A 207 4.62 -9.87 -14.32
CA MET A 207 4.28 -11.22 -13.88
C MET A 207 4.09 -12.19 -15.05
N ARG A 208 3.54 -11.76 -16.18
CA ARG A 208 3.44 -12.58 -17.40
C ARG A 208 4.82 -12.91 -17.95
N ASP A 209 5.75 -11.95 -17.96
CA ASP A 209 7.13 -12.21 -18.38
C ASP A 209 7.83 -13.21 -17.45
N LEU A 210 7.61 -13.12 -16.14
CA LEU A 210 8.12 -14.10 -15.17
C LEU A 210 7.52 -15.49 -15.40
N LEU A 211 6.20 -15.56 -15.59
CA LEU A 211 5.48 -16.81 -15.83
C LEU A 211 5.96 -17.50 -17.12
N GLU A 212 6.13 -16.77 -18.21
CA GLU A 212 6.66 -17.27 -19.46
C GLU A 212 8.06 -17.86 -19.30
N GLN A 213 8.97 -17.12 -18.63
CA GLN A 213 10.32 -17.58 -18.35
C GLN A 213 10.33 -18.84 -17.47
N ARG A 214 9.46 -18.90 -16.46
CA ARG A 214 9.35 -20.03 -15.57
C ARG A 214 8.88 -21.28 -16.32
N CYS A 215 7.83 -21.13 -17.12
CA CYS A 215 7.28 -22.22 -17.92
C CYS A 215 8.25 -22.72 -19.01
N ALA A 216 9.05 -21.85 -19.59
CA ALA A 216 10.10 -22.24 -20.54
C ALA A 216 11.22 -23.06 -19.89
N THR A 217 11.53 -22.80 -18.61
CA THR A 217 12.60 -23.49 -17.86
C THR A 217 12.12 -24.83 -17.32
N ASP A 218 10.96 -24.89 -16.70
CA ASP A 218 10.51 -26.05 -15.90
C ASP A 218 9.57 -26.99 -16.67
N GLY A 219 9.10 -26.56 -17.84
CA GLY A 219 8.32 -27.37 -18.76
C GLY A 219 6.87 -27.63 -18.30
N PRO A 220 6.13 -28.50 -19.02
CA PRO A 220 4.67 -28.64 -18.88
C PRO A 220 4.26 -29.29 -17.54
N ALA A 221 5.14 -29.96 -16.82
CA ALA A 221 4.81 -30.52 -15.52
C ALA A 221 4.58 -29.45 -14.46
N THR A 222 5.33 -28.35 -14.52
CA THR A 222 5.21 -27.19 -13.62
C THR A 222 4.20 -26.18 -14.14
N CYS A 223 4.07 -26.08 -15.46
CA CYS A 223 3.17 -25.17 -16.16
C CYS A 223 2.13 -25.94 -16.99
N PRO A 224 1.16 -26.61 -16.37
CA PRO A 224 0.08 -27.22 -17.13
C PRO A 224 -0.65 -26.12 -17.95
N ALA A 225 -1.19 -26.53 -19.10
CA ALA A 225 -2.05 -25.62 -19.86
C ALA A 225 -3.23 -25.15 -18.99
N PRO A 226 -3.69 -23.90 -19.14
CA PRO A 226 -4.82 -23.35 -18.40
C PRO A 226 -6.11 -24.09 -18.70
#